data_d4507116fcae9f7cae5b66d28da0171e
#
_entry.id   d4507116fcae9f7cae5b66d28da0171e
#
_cell.length_a   1.000
_cell.length_b   1.000
_cell.length_c   1.000
_cell.angle_alpha   90.00
_cell.angle_beta   90.00
_cell.angle_gamma   90.00
#
_symmetry.space_group_name_H-M   'P 1'
#
loop_
_entity.id
_entity.type
_entity.pdbx_description
1 polymer ?
#
loop_
_entity_poly.entity_id
_entity_poly.type
_entity_poly.pdbx_seq_one_letter_code
_entity_poly.pdbx_strand_id
1 'polypeptide(L)'
;PLINFIRVPSKKIALMSEWETKIEAIANSTIPVNVTSLSGVPSWMLVLIKRVLEKTGKQTLEEVWPNLEVFFHGGVAFTPYREQYKQVIQTPKMHYVETYNASEGYFGTQNDLSDPAMLLMIDYGIFYEFVPLEEVGKESPRVYCLEEVELNKNYAMVISTSCGLWRYMIGDTVKFTSKNPYKFVITGRTKHFINAFGEELIVDNAEKGLAKACAETGAQVSEYTAAPVFMDENAKCRHQWLIEFAKMPDSVEKF
;
A
#
# COMPACT_ATOMS: atom_id res chain seq x y z
N PRO A 1 -0.79 -21.18 -17.01
CA PRO A 1 -1.44 -22.49 -17.07
C PRO A 1 -1.56 -23.16 -15.70
N LEU A 2 -0.48 -23.62 -15.04
CA LEU A 2 -0.57 -24.28 -13.72
C LEU A 2 -1.24 -23.40 -12.66
N ILE A 3 -0.94 -22.12 -12.61
CA ILE A 3 -1.51 -21.17 -11.64
C ILE A 3 -3.05 -21.09 -11.69
N ASN A 4 -3.66 -21.38 -12.84
CA ASN A 4 -5.12 -21.36 -12.97
C ASN A 4 -5.80 -22.50 -12.21
N PHE A 5 -5.08 -23.57 -11.86
CA PHE A 5 -5.63 -24.70 -11.07
C PHE A 5 -5.60 -24.44 -9.56
N ILE A 6 -4.74 -23.55 -9.12
CA ILE A 6 -4.56 -23.25 -7.68
C ILE A 6 -5.10 -21.87 -7.29
N ARG A 7 -5.52 -21.07 -8.27
CA ARG A 7 -6.01 -19.72 -8.05
C ARG A 7 -7.52 -19.63 -8.04
N VAL A 8 -8.07 -18.98 -7.02
CA VAL A 8 -9.46 -18.51 -6.97
C VAL A 8 -9.45 -16.99 -6.74
N PRO A 9 -10.43 -16.27 -7.26
CA PRO A 9 -11.50 -16.68 -8.16
C PRO A 9 -11.00 -16.99 -9.59
N SER A 10 -11.88 -17.53 -10.42
CA SER A 10 -11.60 -17.74 -11.85
C SER A 10 -11.32 -16.41 -12.57
N LYS A 11 -10.60 -16.46 -13.71
CA LYS A 11 -10.32 -15.26 -14.51
C LYS A 11 -11.60 -14.51 -14.92
N LYS A 12 -12.70 -15.22 -15.19
CA LYS A 12 -13.99 -14.61 -15.54
C LYS A 12 -14.51 -13.71 -14.41
N ILE A 13 -14.45 -14.18 -13.18
CA ILE A 13 -14.87 -13.40 -12.00
C ILE A 13 -13.89 -12.25 -11.74
N ALA A 14 -12.58 -12.52 -11.80
CA ALA A 14 -11.55 -11.51 -11.55
C ALA A 14 -11.62 -10.30 -12.50
N LEU A 15 -12.13 -10.52 -13.74
CA LEU A 15 -12.26 -9.48 -14.77
C LEU A 15 -13.67 -8.84 -14.83
N MET A 16 -14.56 -9.13 -13.91
CA MET A 16 -15.85 -8.42 -13.82
C MET A 16 -15.61 -6.94 -13.53
N SER A 17 -16.37 -6.09 -14.21
CA SER A 17 -16.26 -4.63 -14.07
C SER A 17 -17.15 -4.07 -12.97
N GLU A 18 -18.30 -4.69 -12.73
CA GLU A 18 -19.24 -4.24 -11.71
C GLU A 18 -18.80 -4.76 -10.33
N TRP A 19 -18.59 -3.83 -9.39
CA TRP A 19 -17.90 -4.10 -8.13
C TRP A 19 -18.70 -4.98 -7.15
N GLU A 20 -19.98 -4.67 -6.94
CA GLU A 20 -20.81 -5.40 -5.98
C GLU A 20 -21.02 -6.86 -6.40
N THR A 21 -21.39 -7.08 -7.65
CA THR A 21 -21.55 -8.42 -8.23
C THR A 21 -20.22 -9.19 -8.21
N LYS A 22 -19.11 -8.49 -8.43
CA LYS A 22 -17.76 -9.09 -8.38
C LYS A 22 -17.43 -9.59 -6.97
N ILE A 23 -17.64 -8.77 -5.95
CA ILE A 23 -17.40 -9.17 -4.54
C ILE A 23 -18.26 -10.37 -4.16
N GLU A 24 -19.54 -10.36 -4.53
CA GLU A 24 -20.45 -11.49 -4.30
C GLU A 24 -19.92 -12.77 -4.97
N ALA A 25 -19.53 -12.68 -6.23
CA ALA A 25 -19.00 -13.83 -6.98
C ALA A 25 -17.67 -14.34 -6.40
N ILE A 26 -16.79 -13.44 -5.95
CA ILE A 26 -15.54 -13.82 -5.28
C ILE A 26 -15.85 -14.53 -3.97
N ALA A 27 -16.68 -13.96 -3.09
CA ALA A 27 -17.04 -14.57 -1.81
C ALA A 27 -17.65 -15.97 -2.02
N ASN A 28 -18.63 -16.10 -2.92
CA ASN A 28 -19.27 -17.39 -3.21
C ASN A 28 -18.30 -18.44 -3.74
N SER A 29 -17.30 -18.04 -4.54
CA SER A 29 -16.33 -18.97 -5.12
C SER A 29 -15.20 -19.34 -4.16
N THR A 30 -14.93 -18.54 -3.14
CA THR A 30 -13.80 -18.74 -2.23
C THR A 30 -14.19 -19.40 -0.91
N ILE A 31 -15.43 -19.17 -0.42
CA ILE A 31 -15.92 -19.80 0.83
C ILE A 31 -15.77 -21.34 0.83
N PRO A 32 -16.14 -22.09 -0.23
CA PRO A 32 -16.09 -23.56 -0.20
C PRO A 32 -14.69 -24.14 -0.45
N VAL A 33 -13.65 -23.33 -0.67
CA VAL A 33 -12.30 -23.81 -0.97
C VAL A 33 -11.34 -23.59 0.20
N ASN A 34 -10.31 -24.43 0.25
CA ASN A 34 -9.23 -24.29 1.22
C ASN A 34 -8.28 -23.17 0.79
N VAL A 35 -8.56 -21.93 1.22
CA VAL A 35 -7.71 -20.77 0.94
C VAL A 35 -6.55 -20.76 1.93
N THR A 36 -5.32 -20.72 1.40
CA THR A 36 -4.08 -20.70 2.18
C THR A 36 -3.36 -19.36 2.10
N SER A 37 -3.64 -18.57 1.05
CA SER A 37 -3.03 -17.26 0.85
C SER A 37 -4.01 -16.27 0.24
N LEU A 38 -3.84 -15.00 0.59
CA LEU A 38 -4.52 -13.86 -0.01
C LEU A 38 -3.51 -12.99 -0.77
N SER A 39 -3.98 -12.30 -1.80
CA SER A 39 -3.17 -11.29 -2.49
C SER A 39 -4.07 -10.15 -2.96
N GLY A 40 -3.70 -8.92 -2.63
CA GLY A 40 -4.49 -7.75 -3.04
C GLY A 40 -4.19 -6.48 -2.26
N VAL A 41 -4.95 -5.44 -2.58
CA VAL A 41 -4.89 -4.15 -1.90
C VAL A 41 -5.59 -4.25 -0.54
N PRO A 42 -4.97 -3.79 0.56
CA PRO A 42 -5.51 -3.93 1.92
C PRO A 42 -6.94 -3.43 2.10
N SER A 43 -7.28 -2.24 1.64
CA SER A 43 -8.63 -1.67 1.77
C SER A 43 -9.69 -2.54 1.10
N TRP A 44 -9.45 -2.93 -0.14
CA TRP A 44 -10.39 -3.76 -0.91
C TRP A 44 -10.50 -5.20 -0.39
N MET A 45 -9.38 -5.75 0.08
CA MET A 45 -9.38 -7.08 0.70
C MET A 45 -10.22 -7.10 1.98
N LEU A 46 -10.18 -6.04 2.80
CA LEU A 46 -11.05 -5.93 3.99
C LEU A 46 -12.54 -5.94 3.64
N VAL A 47 -12.94 -5.29 2.56
CA VAL A 47 -14.35 -5.32 2.10
C VAL A 47 -14.76 -6.75 1.73
N LEU A 48 -13.90 -7.46 1.00
CA LEU A 48 -14.14 -8.87 0.66
C LEU A 48 -14.19 -9.76 1.91
N ILE A 49 -13.26 -9.59 2.85
CA ILE A 49 -13.21 -10.34 4.11
C ILE A 49 -14.49 -10.14 4.92
N LYS A 50 -14.92 -8.89 5.10
CA LYS A 50 -16.18 -8.57 5.81
C LYS A 50 -17.37 -9.24 5.15
N ARG A 51 -17.42 -9.26 3.81
CA ARG A 51 -18.48 -9.92 3.06
C ARG A 51 -18.46 -11.45 3.23
N VAL A 52 -17.30 -12.07 3.26
CA VAL A 52 -17.15 -13.51 3.51
C VAL A 52 -17.64 -13.86 4.93
N LEU A 53 -17.25 -13.10 5.94
CA LEU A 53 -17.68 -13.29 7.33
C LEU A 53 -19.18 -13.13 7.49
N GLU A 54 -19.76 -12.08 6.90
CA GLU A 54 -21.21 -11.84 6.89
C GLU A 54 -21.97 -13.03 6.28
N LYS A 55 -21.53 -13.54 5.13
CA LYS A 55 -22.19 -14.67 4.44
C LYS A 55 -22.09 -15.99 5.19
N THR A 56 -21.00 -16.19 5.91
CA THR A 56 -20.78 -17.43 6.66
C THR A 56 -21.31 -17.37 8.10
N GLY A 57 -21.64 -16.17 8.61
CA GLY A 57 -22.00 -15.95 10.01
C GLY A 57 -20.83 -16.18 10.98
N LYS A 58 -19.58 -16.18 10.46
CA LYS A 58 -18.37 -16.38 11.25
C LYS A 58 -17.82 -15.06 11.76
N GLN A 59 -17.01 -15.12 12.83
CA GLN A 59 -16.41 -13.94 13.44
C GLN A 59 -14.98 -13.69 12.93
N THR A 60 -14.25 -14.75 12.58
CA THR A 60 -12.86 -14.68 12.13
C THR A 60 -12.62 -15.50 10.87
N LEU A 61 -11.59 -15.17 10.11
CA LEU A 61 -11.28 -15.86 8.86
C LEU A 61 -10.77 -17.28 9.07
N GLU A 62 -10.08 -17.56 10.17
CA GLU A 62 -9.63 -18.91 10.49
C GLU A 62 -10.79 -19.91 10.72
N GLU A 63 -11.99 -19.41 11.03
CA GLU A 63 -13.20 -20.26 11.09
C GLU A 63 -13.73 -20.61 9.69
N VAL A 64 -13.39 -19.79 8.68
CA VAL A 64 -13.75 -20.03 7.27
C VAL A 64 -12.63 -20.75 6.54
N TRP A 65 -11.40 -20.28 6.72
CA TRP A 65 -10.19 -20.78 6.05
C TRP A 65 -9.11 -21.13 7.08
N PRO A 66 -9.20 -22.31 7.71
CA PRO A 66 -8.32 -22.69 8.84
C PRO A 66 -6.84 -22.86 8.46
N ASN A 67 -6.55 -22.96 7.16
CA ASN A 67 -5.18 -23.08 6.63
C ASN A 67 -4.68 -21.77 6.00
N LEU A 68 -5.33 -20.64 6.27
CA LEU A 68 -4.86 -19.33 5.82
C LEU A 68 -3.59 -18.93 6.60
N GLU A 69 -2.49 -18.67 5.87
CA GLU A 69 -1.16 -18.43 6.46
C GLU A 69 -0.54 -17.10 6.02
N VAL A 70 -0.88 -16.58 4.82
CA VAL A 70 -0.18 -15.40 4.28
C VAL A 70 -1.10 -14.47 3.51
N PHE A 71 -0.89 -13.17 3.70
CA PHE A 71 -1.46 -12.11 2.87
C PHE A 71 -0.33 -11.31 2.20
N PHE A 72 -0.23 -11.45 0.88
CA PHE A 72 0.62 -10.60 0.05
C PHE A 72 -0.14 -9.32 -0.28
N HIS A 73 0.34 -8.19 0.19
CA HIS A 73 -0.34 -6.92 0.03
C HIS A 73 0.55 -5.86 -0.59
N GLY A 74 -0.06 -4.84 -1.17
CA GLY A 74 0.62 -3.71 -1.77
C GLY A 74 -0.38 -2.72 -2.36
N GLY A 75 0.11 -1.69 -3.04
CA GLY A 75 -0.70 -0.66 -3.67
C GLY A 75 -1.08 0.50 -2.76
N VAL A 76 -1.32 0.23 -1.46
CA VAL A 76 -1.49 1.23 -0.39
C VAL A 76 -0.77 0.75 0.86
N ALA A 77 -0.42 1.66 1.77
CA ALA A 77 0.20 1.27 3.03
C ALA A 77 -0.74 0.39 3.87
N PHE A 78 -0.16 -0.60 4.52
CA PHE A 78 -0.91 -1.54 5.36
C PHE A 78 -1.21 -0.99 6.76
N THR A 79 -0.37 -0.08 7.24
CA THR A 79 -0.40 0.43 8.61
C THR A 79 -1.77 0.93 9.07
N PRO A 80 -2.55 1.73 8.30
CA PRO A 80 -3.87 2.20 8.71
C PRO A 80 -4.91 1.09 8.89
N TYR A 81 -4.71 -0.04 8.21
CA TYR A 81 -5.66 -1.16 8.20
C TYR A 81 -5.31 -2.28 9.20
N ARG A 82 -4.09 -2.25 9.76
CA ARG A 82 -3.53 -3.33 10.60
C ARG A 82 -4.45 -3.75 11.74
N GLU A 83 -5.02 -2.81 12.45
CA GLU A 83 -5.91 -3.11 13.59
C GLU A 83 -7.23 -3.75 13.14
N GLN A 84 -7.77 -3.35 11.99
CA GLN A 84 -8.97 -3.98 11.43
C GLN A 84 -8.68 -5.43 11.00
N TYR A 85 -7.49 -5.70 10.43
CA TYR A 85 -7.07 -7.06 10.12
C TYR A 85 -6.93 -7.94 11.36
N LYS A 86 -6.38 -7.44 12.46
CA LYS A 86 -6.28 -8.16 13.73
C LYS A 86 -7.63 -8.54 14.32
N GLN A 87 -8.69 -7.78 14.03
CA GLN A 87 -10.04 -8.10 14.49
C GLN A 87 -10.64 -9.28 13.75
N VAL A 88 -10.34 -9.42 12.47
CA VAL A 88 -10.93 -10.45 11.59
C VAL A 88 -10.00 -11.65 11.35
N ILE A 89 -8.72 -11.54 11.70
CA ILE A 89 -7.71 -12.61 11.63
C ILE A 89 -6.96 -12.62 12.95
N GLN A 90 -7.25 -13.60 13.80
CA GLN A 90 -6.71 -13.69 15.16
C GLN A 90 -5.64 -14.78 15.31
N THR A 91 -5.45 -15.60 14.29
CA THR A 91 -4.43 -16.65 14.32
C THR A 91 -3.01 -16.09 14.32
N PRO A 92 -2.11 -16.56 15.21
CA PRO A 92 -0.71 -16.14 15.23
C PRO A 92 0.11 -16.67 14.04
N LYS A 93 -0.47 -17.58 13.24
CA LYS A 93 0.18 -18.14 12.04
C LYS A 93 0.13 -17.21 10.83
N MET A 94 -0.66 -16.12 10.91
CA MET A 94 -0.84 -15.22 9.78
C MET A 94 0.37 -14.32 9.57
N HIS A 95 0.90 -14.34 8.35
CA HIS A 95 1.99 -13.49 7.89
C HIS A 95 1.48 -12.44 6.91
N TYR A 96 1.97 -11.21 7.07
CA TYR A 96 1.68 -10.10 6.17
C TYR A 96 2.96 -9.74 5.44
N VAL A 97 2.95 -9.86 4.11
CA VAL A 97 4.13 -9.67 3.26
C VAL A 97 3.86 -8.52 2.29
N GLU A 98 4.59 -7.44 2.44
CA GLU A 98 4.48 -6.32 1.52
C GLU A 98 5.18 -6.62 0.20
N THR A 99 4.50 -6.26 -0.91
CA THR A 99 5.02 -6.39 -2.26
C THR A 99 4.81 -5.09 -3.02
N TYR A 100 5.78 -4.75 -3.87
CA TYR A 100 5.68 -3.61 -4.75
C TYR A 100 5.68 -4.07 -6.21
N ASN A 101 4.48 -4.04 -6.78
CA ASN A 101 4.25 -4.33 -8.18
C ASN A 101 3.36 -3.26 -8.81
N ALA A 102 3.59 -3.00 -10.09
CA ALA A 102 2.80 -2.12 -10.93
C ALA A 102 2.59 -2.78 -12.30
N SER A 103 1.86 -2.11 -13.20
CA SER A 103 1.72 -2.58 -14.59
C SER A 103 3.06 -2.65 -15.31
N GLU A 104 4.01 -1.82 -14.90
CA GLU A 104 5.35 -1.68 -15.47
C GLU A 104 6.33 -2.76 -15.00
N GLY A 105 6.09 -3.39 -13.86
CA GLY A 105 6.98 -4.41 -13.35
C GLY A 105 6.76 -4.82 -11.90
N TYR A 106 7.61 -5.75 -11.43
CA TYR A 106 7.69 -6.17 -10.03
C TYR A 106 9.00 -5.68 -9.44
N PHE A 107 8.95 -4.80 -8.45
CA PHE A 107 10.10 -4.02 -8.02
C PHE A 107 10.63 -4.42 -6.65
N GLY A 108 9.77 -4.93 -5.78
CA GLY A 108 10.20 -5.26 -4.43
C GLY A 108 9.27 -6.23 -3.70
N THR A 109 9.85 -6.92 -2.74
CA THR A 109 9.11 -7.77 -1.80
C THR A 109 9.78 -7.75 -0.44
N GLN A 110 8.98 -7.74 0.61
CA GLN A 110 9.47 -7.93 1.96
C GLN A 110 10.05 -9.34 2.10
N ASN A 111 11.30 -9.43 2.52
CA ASN A 111 12.02 -10.70 2.68
C ASN A 111 12.32 -11.04 4.15
N ASP A 112 11.98 -10.14 5.06
CA ASP A 112 12.12 -10.29 6.51
C ASP A 112 10.88 -9.68 7.16
N LEU A 113 10.09 -10.49 7.84
CA LEU A 113 8.83 -10.06 8.46
C LEU A 113 9.03 -9.11 9.65
N SER A 114 10.24 -9.05 10.20
CA SER A 114 10.61 -8.10 11.25
C SER A 114 11.06 -6.73 10.72
N ASP A 115 11.37 -6.63 9.42
CA ASP A 115 11.81 -5.43 8.73
C ASP A 115 10.73 -4.99 7.72
N PRO A 116 10.13 -3.80 7.86
CA PRO A 116 9.12 -3.32 6.92
C PRO A 116 9.67 -2.97 5.54
N ALA A 117 11.00 -2.94 5.37
CA ALA A 117 11.60 -2.64 4.09
C ALA A 117 11.55 -3.82 3.12
N MET A 118 11.33 -3.53 1.85
CA MET A 118 11.32 -4.50 0.78
C MET A 118 12.70 -4.64 0.13
N LEU A 119 13.05 -5.86 -0.21
CA LEU A 119 14.22 -6.16 -1.05
C LEU A 119 13.98 -5.65 -2.48
N LEU A 120 14.92 -4.90 -3.05
CA LEU A 120 14.84 -4.46 -4.43
C LEU A 120 15.16 -5.62 -5.39
N MET A 121 14.29 -5.83 -6.39
CA MET A 121 14.46 -6.88 -7.41
C MET A 121 15.39 -6.39 -8.52
N ILE A 122 16.70 -6.57 -8.35
CA ILE A 122 17.74 -6.06 -9.25
C ILE A 122 18.01 -6.97 -10.45
N ASP A 123 17.56 -8.22 -10.41
CA ASP A 123 17.83 -9.26 -11.41
C ASP A 123 16.61 -9.56 -12.32
N TYR A 124 15.57 -8.74 -12.26
CA TYR A 124 14.36 -8.91 -13.07
C TYR A 124 14.39 -8.21 -14.44
N GLY A 125 15.60 -7.82 -14.89
CA GLY A 125 15.78 -7.16 -16.19
C GLY A 125 15.30 -5.71 -16.22
N ILE A 126 15.29 -5.06 -15.07
CA ILE A 126 14.92 -3.65 -14.90
C ILE A 126 16.19 -2.89 -14.53
N PHE A 127 16.50 -1.84 -15.29
CA PHE A 127 17.53 -0.87 -14.93
C PHE A 127 16.88 0.27 -14.16
N TYR A 128 17.40 0.55 -12.96
CA TYR A 128 16.89 1.55 -12.04
C TYR A 128 17.74 2.80 -12.01
N GLU A 129 17.09 3.95 -12.06
CA GLU A 129 17.65 5.27 -11.82
C GLU A 129 16.80 5.98 -10.75
N PHE A 130 17.41 6.90 -10.00
CA PHE A 130 16.79 7.55 -8.86
C PHE A 130 17.00 9.06 -8.94
N VAL A 131 15.90 9.82 -9.02
CA VAL A 131 15.92 11.28 -9.00
C VAL A 131 15.60 11.75 -7.60
N PRO A 132 16.50 12.51 -6.92
CA PRO A 132 16.19 13.11 -5.62
C PRO A 132 14.89 13.91 -5.70
N LEU A 133 14.05 13.85 -4.67
CA LEU A 133 12.72 14.45 -4.71
C LEU A 133 12.78 15.97 -4.97
N GLU A 134 13.80 16.64 -4.45
CA GLU A 134 14.08 18.08 -4.66
C GLU A 134 14.52 18.43 -6.09
N GLU A 135 14.85 17.42 -6.90
CA GLU A 135 15.23 17.58 -8.30
C GLU A 135 14.09 17.30 -9.29
N VAL A 136 13.00 16.68 -8.80
CA VAL A 136 11.86 16.31 -9.65
C VAL A 136 11.20 17.54 -10.23
N GLY A 137 11.00 17.53 -11.56
CA GLY A 137 10.41 18.65 -12.30
C GLY A 137 11.42 19.69 -12.81
N LYS A 138 12.69 19.60 -12.46
CA LYS A 138 13.74 20.43 -13.08
C LYS A 138 13.98 19.99 -14.54
N GLU A 139 14.40 20.91 -15.38
CA GLU A 139 14.72 20.64 -16.79
C GLU A 139 15.86 19.61 -16.95
N SER A 140 16.86 19.68 -16.07
CA SER A 140 18.01 18.76 -16.04
C SER A 140 18.25 18.27 -14.61
N PRO A 141 17.42 17.34 -14.12
CA PRO A 141 17.55 16.83 -12.76
C PRO A 141 18.82 16.00 -12.62
N ARG A 142 19.44 16.02 -11.45
CA ARG A 142 20.49 15.05 -11.12
C ARG A 142 19.85 13.68 -10.98
N VAL A 143 20.50 12.66 -11.54
CA VAL A 143 20.04 11.27 -11.52
C VAL A 143 21.13 10.40 -10.94
N TYR A 144 20.74 9.50 -10.06
CA TYR A 144 21.62 8.56 -9.38
C TYR A 144 21.41 7.15 -9.93
N CYS A 145 22.50 6.44 -10.17
CA CYS A 145 22.45 4.99 -10.29
C CYS A 145 22.30 4.32 -8.91
N LEU A 146 22.05 3.02 -8.89
CA LEU A 146 21.74 2.30 -7.65
C LEU A 146 22.90 2.38 -6.62
N GLU A 147 24.15 2.30 -7.06
CA GLU A 147 25.33 2.40 -6.20
C GLU A 147 25.51 3.78 -5.56
N GLU A 148 24.97 4.83 -6.17
CA GLU A 148 25.11 6.22 -5.73
C GLU A 148 24.04 6.65 -4.73
N VAL A 149 22.93 5.89 -4.58
CA VAL A 149 21.85 6.28 -3.67
C VAL A 149 22.34 6.45 -2.23
N GLU A 150 21.76 7.40 -1.53
CA GLU A 150 22.03 7.68 -0.13
C GLU A 150 20.92 7.08 0.75
N LEU A 151 21.30 6.53 1.92
CA LEU A 151 20.32 6.01 2.87
C LEU A 151 19.46 7.14 3.45
N ASN A 152 18.18 6.83 3.66
CA ASN A 152 17.19 7.73 4.26
C ASN A 152 16.86 8.99 3.44
N LYS A 153 17.29 9.06 2.19
CA LYS A 153 16.93 10.11 1.24
C LYS A 153 15.78 9.65 0.34
N ASN A 154 14.85 10.56 0.04
CA ASN A 154 13.72 10.27 -0.85
C ASN A 154 14.10 10.44 -2.32
N TYR A 155 13.69 9.49 -3.13
CA TYR A 155 13.92 9.48 -4.57
C TYR A 155 12.63 9.15 -5.33
N ALA A 156 12.42 9.81 -6.46
CA ALA A 156 11.51 9.33 -7.48
C ALA A 156 12.19 8.20 -8.26
N MET A 157 11.51 7.07 -8.43
CA MET A 157 12.03 5.92 -9.15
C MET A 157 11.78 6.06 -10.65
N VAL A 158 12.85 5.86 -11.41
CA VAL A 158 12.87 5.83 -12.88
C VAL A 158 13.34 4.46 -13.33
N ILE A 159 12.68 3.88 -14.33
CA ILE A 159 13.00 2.54 -14.81
C ILE A 159 13.23 2.51 -16.33
N SER A 160 14.11 1.63 -16.73
CA SER A 160 14.21 1.17 -18.12
C SER A 160 14.07 -0.34 -18.17
N THR A 161 13.22 -0.83 -19.08
CA THR A 161 12.86 -2.25 -19.16
C THR A 161 13.06 -2.79 -20.56
N SER A 162 13.27 -4.10 -20.66
CA SER A 162 13.31 -4.81 -21.95
C SER A 162 11.99 -4.80 -22.72
N CYS A 163 10.89 -4.41 -22.05
CA CYS A 163 9.57 -4.29 -22.68
C CYS A 163 9.32 -2.95 -23.37
N GLY A 164 10.33 -2.09 -23.46
CA GLY A 164 10.27 -0.84 -24.23
C GLY A 164 10.03 0.43 -23.42
N LEU A 165 10.03 0.37 -22.09
CA LEU A 165 10.09 1.57 -21.27
C LEU A 165 11.53 2.07 -21.18
N TRP A 166 11.74 3.33 -21.52
CA TRP A 166 13.05 3.98 -21.45
C TRP A 166 12.98 5.19 -20.54
N ARG A 167 13.74 5.16 -19.43
CA ARG A 167 13.80 6.21 -18.40
C ARG A 167 12.39 6.68 -17.99
N TYR A 168 11.51 5.72 -17.79
CA TYR A 168 10.12 5.96 -17.42
C TYR A 168 10.01 6.26 -15.93
N MET A 169 9.49 7.44 -15.59
CA MET A 169 9.21 7.82 -14.21
C MET A 169 7.87 7.21 -13.80
N ILE A 170 7.88 6.22 -12.92
CA ILE A 170 6.67 5.54 -12.43
C ILE A 170 5.76 6.50 -11.66
N GLY A 171 6.37 7.50 -11.02
CA GLY A 171 5.67 8.46 -10.19
C GLY A 171 5.63 8.08 -8.70
N ASP A 172 6.18 6.95 -8.33
CA ASP A 172 6.33 6.56 -6.93
C ASP A 172 7.64 7.06 -6.35
N THR A 173 7.65 7.35 -5.05
CA THR A 173 8.84 7.75 -4.31
C THR A 173 9.25 6.67 -3.34
N VAL A 174 10.56 6.47 -3.23
CA VAL A 174 11.18 5.44 -2.41
C VAL A 174 12.31 6.01 -1.55
N LYS A 175 12.58 5.34 -0.45
CA LYS A 175 13.68 5.66 0.45
C LYS A 175 14.44 4.40 0.81
N PHE A 176 15.75 4.38 0.55
CA PHE A 176 16.60 3.24 0.88
C PHE A 176 16.92 3.19 2.38
N THR A 177 16.78 2.01 2.96
CA THR A 177 17.11 1.71 4.36
C THR A 177 18.38 0.87 4.49
N SER A 178 18.79 0.17 3.43
CA SER A 178 20.02 -0.64 3.34
C SER A 178 20.57 -0.64 1.92
N LYS A 179 21.86 -0.80 1.78
CA LYS A 179 22.58 -0.99 0.50
C LYS A 179 23.12 -2.41 0.33
N ASN A 180 23.11 -3.24 1.39
CA ASN A 180 23.60 -4.61 1.32
C ASN A 180 22.75 -5.55 2.20
N PRO A 181 21.75 -6.22 1.64
CA PRO A 181 21.19 -6.02 0.29
C PRO A 181 20.47 -4.67 0.16
N TYR A 182 20.19 -4.24 -1.06
CA TYR A 182 19.38 -3.04 -1.28
C TYR A 182 17.96 -3.26 -0.80
N LYS A 183 17.58 -2.51 0.24
CA LYS A 183 16.23 -2.49 0.78
C LYS A 183 15.67 -1.08 0.79
N PHE A 184 14.38 -0.96 0.55
CA PHE A 184 13.70 0.32 0.47
C PHE A 184 12.27 0.24 1.02
N VAL A 185 11.72 1.40 1.31
CA VAL A 185 10.30 1.60 1.61
C VAL A 185 9.70 2.57 0.60
N ILE A 186 8.43 2.40 0.26
CA ILE A 186 7.68 3.37 -0.54
C ILE A 186 7.29 4.52 0.40
N THR A 187 7.50 5.75 -0.05
CA THR A 187 7.21 6.96 0.75
C THR A 187 6.06 7.79 0.19
N GLY A 188 5.58 7.46 -1.00
CA GLY A 188 4.44 8.13 -1.62
C GLY A 188 4.58 8.25 -3.13
N ARG A 189 4.06 9.33 -3.68
CA ARG A 189 4.09 9.61 -5.12
C ARG A 189 4.60 11.03 -5.40
N THR A 190 5.26 11.22 -6.55
CA THR A 190 5.81 12.52 -6.99
C THR A 190 4.74 13.60 -7.19
N LYS A 191 3.48 13.20 -7.45
CA LYS A 191 2.35 14.12 -7.64
C LYS A 191 1.45 14.26 -6.41
N HIS A 192 1.71 13.49 -5.35
CA HIS A 192 0.89 13.44 -4.14
C HIS A 192 1.70 13.86 -2.91
N PHE A 193 2.50 14.91 -3.03
CA PHE A 193 3.09 15.57 -1.88
C PHE A 193 2.55 17.00 -1.80
N ILE A 194 2.33 17.48 -0.61
CA ILE A 194 1.95 18.86 -0.36
C ILE A 194 3.22 19.62 0.00
N ASN A 195 3.68 20.48 -0.90
CA ASN A 195 4.75 21.43 -0.64
C ASN A 195 4.19 22.86 -0.82
N ALA A 196 3.13 23.15 -0.08
CA ALA A 196 2.43 24.42 -0.23
C ALA A 196 3.04 25.53 0.63
N PHE A 197 3.77 25.17 1.70
CA PHE A 197 4.24 26.09 2.74
C PHE A 197 5.73 25.93 3.05
N GLY A 198 6.49 25.25 2.18
CA GLY A 198 7.92 24.99 2.36
C GLY A 198 8.24 23.72 3.15
N GLU A 199 7.23 22.93 3.52
CA GLU A 199 7.39 21.59 4.04
C GLU A 199 7.01 20.52 3.00
N GLU A 200 7.68 19.39 3.05
CA GLU A 200 7.33 18.22 2.25
C GLU A 200 6.42 17.27 3.05
N LEU A 201 5.10 17.47 2.96
CA LEU A 201 4.14 16.51 3.48
C LEU A 201 3.92 15.41 2.43
N ILE A 202 4.67 14.34 2.53
CA ILE A 202 4.50 13.14 1.70
C ILE A 202 3.45 12.19 2.31
N VAL A 203 2.94 11.25 1.51
CA VAL A 203 1.92 10.28 1.95
C VAL A 203 2.37 9.51 3.19
N ASP A 204 3.64 9.10 3.28
CA ASP A 204 4.21 8.42 4.47
C ASP A 204 4.04 9.22 5.76
N ASN A 205 4.19 10.56 5.70
CA ASN A 205 3.96 11.43 6.87
C ASN A 205 2.49 11.45 7.28
N ALA A 206 1.60 11.56 6.28
CA ALA A 206 0.16 11.57 6.50
C ALA A 206 -0.31 10.25 7.13
N GLU A 207 0.13 9.12 6.59
CA GLU A 207 -0.23 7.79 7.08
C GLU A 207 0.27 7.51 8.50
N LYS A 208 1.49 7.93 8.83
CA LYS A 208 2.03 7.82 10.19
C LYS A 208 1.25 8.67 11.18
N GLY A 209 0.90 9.91 10.79
CA GLY A 209 0.07 10.79 11.61
C GLY A 209 -1.30 10.17 11.87
N LEU A 210 -1.94 9.69 10.82
CA LEU A 210 -3.26 9.06 10.89
C LEU A 210 -3.25 7.77 11.73
N ALA A 211 -2.25 6.91 11.55
CA ALA A 211 -2.09 5.70 12.34
C ALA A 211 -1.92 6.01 13.84
N LYS A 212 -1.16 7.06 14.17
CA LYS A 212 -0.99 7.51 15.55
C LYS A 212 -2.31 8.04 16.12
N ALA A 213 -3.02 8.89 15.39
CA ALA A 213 -4.31 9.42 15.82
C ALA A 213 -5.35 8.30 16.04
N CYS A 214 -5.40 7.31 15.13
CA CYS A 214 -6.24 6.13 15.30
C CYS A 214 -5.88 5.32 16.55
N ALA A 215 -4.59 5.09 16.81
CA ALA A 215 -4.14 4.35 17.99
C ALA A 215 -4.49 5.05 19.30
N GLU A 216 -4.42 6.38 19.34
CA GLU A 216 -4.72 7.18 20.53
C GLU A 216 -6.22 7.36 20.78
N THR A 217 -7.06 7.28 19.74
CA THR A 217 -8.50 7.60 19.82
C THR A 217 -9.41 6.40 19.56
N GLY A 218 -8.85 5.23 19.28
CA GLY A 218 -9.63 4.03 18.94
C GLY A 218 -10.39 4.12 17.61
N ALA A 219 -10.10 5.14 16.78
CA ALA A 219 -10.73 5.31 15.48
C ALA A 219 -10.28 4.25 14.47
N GLN A 220 -11.11 4.01 13.46
CA GLN A 220 -10.77 3.24 12.27
C GLN A 220 -11.13 4.05 11.03
N VAL A 221 -10.16 4.25 10.15
CA VAL A 221 -10.32 5.02 8.92
C VAL A 221 -10.52 4.09 7.74
N SER A 222 -11.52 4.38 6.90
CA SER A 222 -11.76 3.70 5.63
C SER A 222 -10.96 4.36 4.51
N GLU A 223 -11.15 5.65 4.33
CA GLU A 223 -10.51 6.46 3.29
C GLU A 223 -10.18 7.85 3.83
N TYR A 224 -9.21 8.52 3.22
CA TYR A 224 -8.89 9.90 3.54
C TYR A 224 -8.29 10.65 2.35
N THR A 225 -8.40 11.96 2.40
CA THR A 225 -7.64 12.86 1.52
C THR A 225 -7.21 14.11 2.30
N ALA A 226 -6.11 14.72 1.88
CA ALA A 226 -5.63 15.97 2.46
C ALA A 226 -5.33 16.98 1.34
N ALA A 227 -5.63 18.24 1.61
CA ALA A 227 -5.35 19.33 0.67
C ALA A 227 -4.82 20.58 1.41
N PRO A 228 -3.95 21.39 0.79
CA PRO A 228 -3.52 22.65 1.36
C PRO A 228 -4.66 23.66 1.29
N VAL A 229 -4.87 24.41 2.36
CA VAL A 229 -5.69 25.61 2.40
C VAL A 229 -4.74 26.80 2.48
N PHE A 230 -4.68 27.57 1.41
CA PHE A 230 -3.81 28.75 1.34
C PHE A 230 -4.32 29.89 2.20
N MET A 231 -3.42 30.79 2.57
CA MET A 231 -3.74 31.96 3.38
C MET A 231 -4.68 32.88 2.60
N ASP A 232 -5.79 33.25 3.22
CA ASP A 232 -6.63 34.37 2.84
C ASP A 232 -6.64 35.43 3.95
N GLU A 233 -7.41 36.50 3.79
CA GLU A 233 -7.45 37.62 4.77
C GLU A 233 -7.86 37.19 6.18
N ASN A 234 -8.45 36.00 6.36
CA ASN A 234 -9.01 35.50 7.61
C ASN A 234 -8.43 34.15 8.10
N ALA A 235 -7.59 33.48 7.32
CA ALA A 235 -7.11 32.13 7.65
C ALA A 235 -5.60 31.98 7.49
N LYS A 236 -4.96 31.31 8.48
CA LYS A 236 -3.57 30.85 8.37
C LYS A 236 -3.49 29.66 7.41
N CYS A 237 -2.32 29.49 6.76
CA CYS A 237 -2.01 28.27 6.02
C CYS A 237 -2.21 27.02 6.88
N ARG A 238 -2.90 26.02 6.34
CA ARG A 238 -3.15 24.73 7.02
C ARG A 238 -3.39 23.62 6.01
N HIS A 239 -3.28 22.37 6.46
CA HIS A 239 -3.78 21.22 5.74
C HIS A 239 -5.21 20.92 6.20
N GLN A 240 -6.13 20.76 5.26
CA GLN A 240 -7.48 20.29 5.52
C GLN A 240 -7.57 18.82 5.20
N TRP A 241 -8.10 18.05 6.13
CA TRP A 241 -8.30 16.61 6.00
C TRP A 241 -9.77 16.30 5.85
N LEU A 242 -10.09 15.44 4.91
CA LEU A 242 -11.39 14.79 4.79
C LEU A 242 -11.19 13.32 5.06
N ILE A 243 -11.85 12.80 6.09
CA ILE A 243 -11.64 11.44 6.58
C ILE A 243 -12.97 10.73 6.66
N GLU A 244 -13.04 9.56 6.04
CA GLU A 244 -14.14 8.63 6.20
C GLU A 244 -13.80 7.60 7.28
N PHE A 245 -14.59 7.56 8.34
CA PHE A 245 -14.39 6.65 9.46
C PHE A 245 -15.22 5.38 9.30
N ALA A 246 -14.55 4.20 9.39
CA ALA A 246 -15.22 2.92 9.62
C ALA A 246 -15.69 2.81 11.08
N LYS A 247 -14.94 3.42 12.01
CA LYS A 247 -15.31 3.62 13.40
C LYS A 247 -14.86 5.02 13.83
N MET A 248 -15.80 5.81 14.36
CA MET A 248 -15.52 7.17 14.87
C MET A 248 -14.53 7.13 16.02
N PRO A 249 -13.69 8.16 16.17
CA PRO A 249 -12.82 8.31 17.33
C PRO A 249 -13.62 8.51 18.62
N ASP A 250 -13.09 8.06 19.75
CA ASP A 250 -13.67 8.28 21.07
C ASP A 250 -13.74 9.78 21.42
N SER A 251 -12.84 10.59 20.83
CA SER A 251 -12.85 12.06 20.89
C SER A 251 -12.34 12.63 19.56
N VAL A 252 -13.20 13.39 18.88
CA VAL A 252 -12.85 14.09 17.63
C VAL A 252 -11.81 15.18 17.87
N GLU A 253 -11.82 15.83 19.04
CA GLU A 253 -10.87 16.87 19.40
C GLU A 253 -9.45 16.34 19.63
N LYS A 254 -9.34 15.06 20.00
CA LYS A 254 -8.03 14.39 20.17
C LYS A 254 -7.50 13.78 18.89
N PHE A 255 -8.38 13.46 17.95
CA PHE A 255 -8.02 12.90 16.67
C PHE A 255 -7.34 13.96 15.79
#